data_c81fa90347c5dfbe9a52ec049d25ed13
#
_entry.id   c81fa90347c5dfbe9a52ec049d25ed13
#
_cell.length_a   1.000
_cell.length_b   1.000
_cell.length_c   1.000
_cell.angle_alpha   90.00
_cell.angle_beta   90.00
_cell.angle_gamma   90.00
#
_symmetry.space_group_name_H-M   'P 1'
#
loop_
_entity.id
_entity.type
_entity.pdbx_description
1 polymer ?
#
loop_
_entity_poly.entity_id
_entity_poly.type
_entity_poly.pdbx_seq_one_letter_code
_entity_poly.pdbx_strand_id
1 'polypeptide(L)'
;MPAVTEFIYFQTKSSVKPEDPSNDEGAALLQLFKATKSQSGHLSSAWGRTTEDENIIVWAIDWSDSHSGIQQTNSPLDPFLEQNTQLTTLYTTLQPSDLEDPATQTLLSNPITELTPLAFPTSLSKPDRSALSTDLVNFRTTLLQEVEEQVRSKTFLLGQVERPGEFEHDKSDSGQVFVQFLVVGWESYDQHQEARGTDGFKQRITPIREKMISPLNRLGMKHVKFQKV
;
A
#
# COMPACT_ATOMS: atom_id res chain seq x y z
N MET A 1 -10.18 -5.30 18.36
CA MET A 1 -10.31 -5.49 16.89
C MET A 1 -8.94 -5.22 16.31
N PRO A 2 -8.54 -5.90 15.23
CA PRO A 2 -7.24 -5.62 14.62
C PRO A 2 -7.19 -4.16 14.14
N ALA A 3 -5.99 -3.57 14.17
CA ALA A 3 -5.76 -2.25 13.64
C ALA A 3 -6.01 -2.23 12.12
N VAL A 4 -6.53 -1.13 11.61
CA VAL A 4 -6.74 -0.91 10.17
C VAL A 4 -5.75 0.12 9.69
N THR A 5 -5.06 -0.18 8.59
CA THR A 5 -4.16 0.78 7.95
C THR A 5 -4.88 1.48 6.80
N GLU A 6 -4.88 2.79 6.84
CA GLU A 6 -5.34 3.67 5.78
C GLU A 6 -4.14 4.09 4.93
N PHE A 7 -4.21 3.87 3.61
CA PHE A 7 -3.23 4.37 2.65
C PHE A 7 -3.87 5.44 1.79
N ILE A 8 -3.32 6.64 1.82
CA ILE A 8 -3.78 7.79 1.04
C ILE A 8 -2.72 8.10 -0.02
N TYR A 9 -3.09 7.93 -1.29
CA TYR A 9 -2.25 8.26 -2.44
C TYR A 9 -2.71 9.60 -3.02
N PHE A 10 -1.78 10.51 -3.21
CA PHE A 10 -2.09 11.81 -3.82
C PHE A 10 -0.89 12.40 -4.55
N GLN A 11 -1.18 13.11 -5.61
CA GLN A 11 -0.18 13.86 -6.38
C GLN A 11 -0.13 15.30 -5.87
N THR A 12 1.05 15.73 -5.45
CA THR A 12 1.28 17.10 -4.97
C THR A 12 1.69 18.01 -6.10
N LYS A 13 1.44 19.32 -5.92
CA LYS A 13 2.11 20.36 -6.72
C LYS A 13 3.62 20.17 -6.60
N SER A 14 4.36 20.51 -7.65
CA SER A 14 5.82 20.45 -7.64
C SER A 14 6.48 21.45 -6.66
N SER A 15 5.73 22.47 -6.23
CA SER A 15 6.15 23.44 -5.21
C SER A 15 6.12 22.86 -3.79
N VAL A 16 5.36 21.80 -3.53
CA VAL A 16 5.22 21.18 -2.20
C VAL A 16 6.37 20.24 -1.92
N LYS A 17 7.31 20.64 -1.07
CA LYS A 17 8.54 19.89 -0.73
C LYS A 17 8.66 19.67 0.77
N PRO A 18 7.96 18.68 1.33
CA PRO A 18 7.99 18.43 2.77
C PRO A 18 9.37 17.99 3.30
N GLU A 19 10.26 17.56 2.41
CA GLU A 19 11.66 17.20 2.75
C GLU A 19 12.57 18.43 2.92
N ASP A 20 12.16 19.59 2.38
CA ASP A 20 12.90 20.84 2.47
C ASP A 20 12.41 21.69 3.66
N PRO A 21 13.22 21.86 4.71
CA PRO A 21 12.82 22.64 5.90
C PRO A 21 12.51 24.13 5.59
N SER A 22 12.97 24.64 4.46
CA SER A 22 12.72 26.03 4.04
C SER A 22 11.46 26.18 3.17
N ASN A 23 10.78 25.08 2.87
CA ASN A 23 9.57 25.11 2.04
C ASN A 23 8.30 25.24 2.89
N ASP A 24 7.67 26.41 2.84
CA ASP A 24 6.48 26.70 3.64
C ASP A 24 5.30 25.77 3.34
N GLU A 25 5.07 25.44 2.04
CA GLU A 25 3.99 24.53 1.65
C GLU A 25 4.26 23.10 2.14
N GLY A 26 5.51 22.66 2.07
CA GLY A 26 5.92 21.36 2.60
C GLY A 26 5.78 21.30 4.12
N ALA A 27 6.18 22.36 4.82
CA ALA A 27 6.01 22.47 6.27
C ALA A 27 4.53 22.44 6.67
N ALA A 28 3.66 23.14 5.91
CA ALA A 28 2.21 23.12 6.13
C ALA A 28 1.61 21.72 5.93
N LEU A 29 2.05 20.97 4.90
CA LEU A 29 1.63 19.59 4.71
C LEU A 29 2.06 18.69 5.90
N LEU A 30 3.29 18.82 6.38
CA LEU A 30 3.75 18.08 7.57
C LEU A 30 2.98 18.45 8.84
N GLN A 31 2.55 19.70 8.99
CA GLN A 31 1.69 20.10 10.10
C GLN A 31 0.31 19.43 10.03
N LEU A 32 -0.25 19.29 8.83
CA LEU A 32 -1.48 18.53 8.60
C LEU A 32 -1.32 17.06 9.03
N PHE A 33 -0.23 16.40 8.61
CA PHE A 33 0.05 15.02 9.03
C PHE A 33 0.17 14.91 10.56
N LYS A 34 0.85 15.87 11.20
CA LYS A 34 0.99 15.91 12.67
C LYS A 34 -0.35 16.12 13.38
N ALA A 35 -1.24 16.94 12.82
CA ALA A 35 -2.55 17.20 13.41
C ALA A 35 -3.41 15.95 13.51
N THR A 36 -3.23 14.98 12.59
CA THR A 36 -3.95 13.70 12.60
C THR A 36 -3.67 12.87 13.87
N LYS A 37 -2.52 13.07 14.51
CA LYS A 37 -2.19 12.39 15.78
C LYS A 37 -3.17 12.69 16.91
N SER A 38 -3.89 13.80 16.83
CA SER A 38 -4.90 14.19 17.82
C SER A 38 -6.27 13.55 17.59
N GLN A 39 -6.44 12.83 16.49
CA GLN A 39 -7.72 12.18 16.17
C GLN A 39 -7.91 10.91 16.98
N SER A 40 -9.16 10.67 17.38
CA SER A 40 -9.54 9.46 18.11
C SER A 40 -9.21 8.22 17.28
N GLY A 41 -8.60 7.24 17.93
CA GLY A 41 -8.24 5.98 17.27
C GLY A 41 -6.92 6.01 16.50
N HIS A 42 -6.24 7.16 16.34
CA HIS A 42 -4.92 7.21 15.73
C HIS A 42 -3.90 6.42 16.57
N LEU A 43 -3.17 5.52 15.93
CA LEU A 43 -2.09 4.74 16.56
C LEU A 43 -0.71 5.24 16.11
N SER A 44 -0.50 5.29 14.81
CA SER A 44 0.76 5.76 14.22
C SER A 44 0.55 6.20 12.78
N SER A 45 1.53 6.94 12.23
CA SER A 45 1.49 7.32 10.82
C SER A 45 2.90 7.50 10.24
N ALA A 46 2.99 7.23 8.95
CA ALA A 46 4.20 7.35 8.15
C ALA A 46 3.85 7.89 6.76
N TRP A 47 4.78 8.55 6.11
CA TRP A 47 4.60 9.08 4.77
C TRP A 47 5.87 8.93 3.95
N GLY A 48 5.75 8.98 2.63
CA GLY A 48 6.92 8.99 1.74
C GLY A 48 6.52 9.27 0.30
N ARG A 49 7.50 9.65 -0.51
CA ARG A 49 7.33 9.79 -1.96
C ARG A 49 7.54 8.45 -2.65
N THR A 50 6.87 8.27 -3.77
CA THR A 50 7.10 7.08 -4.60
C THR A 50 8.36 7.26 -5.43
N THR A 51 9.09 6.17 -5.65
CA THR A 51 10.29 6.15 -6.49
C THR A 51 9.95 6.34 -7.97
N GLU A 52 8.77 5.89 -8.40
CA GLU A 52 8.32 5.97 -9.80
C GLU A 52 7.87 7.37 -10.22
N ASP A 53 7.38 8.16 -9.26
CA ASP A 53 6.97 9.55 -9.48
C ASP A 53 7.12 10.32 -8.17
N GLU A 54 8.12 11.19 -8.11
CA GLU A 54 8.42 11.99 -6.91
C GLU A 54 7.31 12.97 -6.50
N ASN A 55 6.35 13.26 -7.39
CA ASN A 55 5.21 14.08 -7.06
C ASN A 55 4.09 13.29 -6.35
N ILE A 56 4.15 11.97 -6.33
CA ILE A 56 3.18 11.15 -5.62
C ILE A 56 3.67 10.88 -4.19
N ILE A 57 2.84 11.28 -3.24
CA ILE A 57 3.02 10.95 -1.82
C ILE A 57 2.05 9.82 -1.44
N VAL A 58 2.55 8.89 -0.64
CA VAL A 58 1.74 7.91 0.07
C VAL A 58 1.81 8.22 1.55
N TRP A 59 0.65 8.41 2.16
CA TRP A 59 0.51 8.61 3.59
C TRP A 59 -0.22 7.41 4.18
N ALA A 60 0.44 6.70 5.10
CA ALA A 60 -0.10 5.53 5.78
C ALA A 60 -0.44 5.90 7.23
N ILE A 61 -1.62 5.52 7.69
CA ILE A 61 -2.10 5.80 9.04
C ILE A 61 -2.70 4.52 9.62
N ASP A 62 -2.24 4.12 10.80
CA ASP A 62 -2.85 3.03 11.55
C ASP A 62 -3.91 3.56 12.51
N TRP A 63 -5.07 2.95 12.47
CA TRP A 63 -6.24 3.23 13.29
C TRP A 63 -6.57 2.05 14.20
N SER A 64 -7.07 2.32 15.40
CA SER A 64 -7.45 1.28 16.37
C SER A 64 -8.65 0.45 15.93
N ASP A 65 -9.45 0.95 15.01
CA ASP A 65 -10.62 0.29 14.47
C ASP A 65 -10.99 0.80 13.07
N SER A 66 -11.86 0.06 12.38
CA SER A 66 -12.28 0.35 11.02
C SER A 66 -13.24 1.56 10.88
N HIS A 67 -13.72 2.13 11.98
CA HIS A 67 -14.61 3.29 11.97
C HIS A 67 -13.83 4.61 12.18
N SER A 68 -12.63 4.50 12.76
CA SER A 68 -11.68 5.60 12.86
C SER A 68 -11.06 5.81 11.49
N GLY A 69 -11.27 6.92 10.90
CA GLY A 69 -10.75 7.26 9.59
C GLY A 69 -11.50 8.48 9.09
N ILE A 70 -10.81 9.32 8.38
CA ILE A 70 -11.31 10.64 8.05
C ILE A 70 -12.43 10.50 7.01
N GLN A 71 -13.69 10.56 7.42
CA GLN A 71 -14.77 10.90 6.51
C GLN A 71 -14.61 12.37 6.11
N GLN A 72 -13.92 12.61 5.01
CA GLN A 72 -13.72 13.97 4.55
C GLN A 72 -14.60 14.26 3.35
N THR A 73 -15.58 15.11 3.57
CA THR A 73 -16.32 15.80 2.52
C THR A 73 -15.50 16.94 1.89
N ASN A 74 -14.54 17.50 2.62
CA ASN A 74 -13.54 18.45 2.11
C ASN A 74 -12.17 17.98 2.58
N SER A 75 -11.33 17.56 1.66
CA SER A 75 -10.01 17.07 2.02
C SER A 75 -9.09 18.21 2.45
N PRO A 76 -8.52 18.19 3.68
CA PRO A 76 -7.52 19.17 4.07
C PRO A 76 -6.24 19.07 3.22
N LEU A 77 -6.14 18.08 2.34
CA LEU A 77 -5.05 17.94 1.36
C LEU A 77 -5.26 18.80 0.11
N ASP A 78 -6.48 19.28 -0.18
CA ASP A 78 -6.80 20.03 -1.40
C ASP A 78 -5.81 21.18 -1.72
N PRO A 79 -5.33 21.98 -0.73
CA PRO A 79 -4.36 23.04 -1.01
C PRO A 79 -3.03 22.56 -1.59
N PHE A 80 -2.67 21.31 -1.35
CA PHE A 80 -1.39 20.71 -1.73
C PHE A 80 -1.45 19.90 -3.03
N LEU A 81 -2.67 19.58 -3.49
CA LEU A 81 -2.86 18.71 -4.65
C LEU A 81 -2.52 19.41 -5.96
N GLU A 82 -1.97 18.64 -6.89
CA GLU A 82 -1.90 19.04 -8.30
C GLU A 82 -3.31 19.18 -8.88
N GLN A 83 -3.48 20.10 -9.84
CA GLN A 83 -4.79 20.37 -10.45
C GLN A 83 -5.39 19.12 -11.10
N ASN A 84 -6.69 18.92 -10.93
CA ASN A 84 -7.44 17.79 -11.49
C ASN A 84 -6.97 16.40 -11.03
N THR A 85 -6.23 16.33 -9.94
CA THR A 85 -5.89 15.05 -9.30
C THR A 85 -6.92 14.68 -8.24
N GLN A 86 -7.15 13.38 -8.11
CA GLN A 86 -8.03 12.82 -7.07
C GLN A 86 -7.19 12.05 -6.06
N LEU A 87 -7.63 12.12 -4.81
CA LEU A 87 -7.13 11.24 -3.76
C LEU A 87 -7.59 9.81 -4.03
N THR A 88 -6.71 8.86 -3.74
CA THR A 88 -7.12 7.45 -3.64
C THR A 88 -6.83 6.97 -2.24
N THR A 89 -7.87 6.55 -1.53
CA THR A 89 -7.76 6.07 -0.17
C THR A 89 -8.15 4.60 -0.11
N LEU A 90 -7.30 3.79 0.51
CA LEU A 90 -7.49 2.35 0.72
C LEU A 90 -7.43 2.05 2.22
N TYR A 91 -8.37 1.26 2.72
CA TYR A 91 -8.34 0.75 4.09
C TYR A 91 -8.19 -0.76 4.05
N THR A 92 -7.24 -1.28 4.81
CA THR A 92 -6.96 -2.71 4.87
C THR A 92 -6.47 -3.13 6.25
N THR A 93 -6.93 -4.29 6.72
CA THR A 93 -6.33 -4.99 7.85
C THR A 93 -5.19 -5.85 7.33
N LEU A 94 -3.96 -5.47 7.65
CA LEU A 94 -2.78 -6.19 7.18
C LEU A 94 -2.49 -7.43 8.04
N GLN A 95 -2.07 -8.50 7.38
CA GLN A 95 -1.70 -9.78 7.96
C GLN A 95 -0.18 -9.99 7.82
N PRO A 96 0.51 -10.65 8.76
CA PRO A 96 -0.06 -11.35 9.91
C PRO A 96 -0.69 -10.40 10.92
N SER A 97 -1.84 -10.82 11.47
CA SER A 97 -2.59 -10.04 12.44
C SER A 97 -2.01 -10.10 13.88
N ASP A 98 -0.97 -10.91 14.06
CA ASP A 98 -0.19 -11.05 15.30
C ASP A 98 0.97 -10.05 15.38
N LEU A 99 0.95 -9.00 14.57
CA LEU A 99 1.86 -7.87 14.71
C LEU A 99 1.66 -7.25 16.10
N GLU A 100 2.71 -7.28 16.92
CA GLU A 100 2.73 -6.58 18.21
C GLU A 100 2.65 -5.05 18.00
N ASP A 101 3.25 -4.60 16.89
CA ASP A 101 3.33 -3.18 16.50
C ASP A 101 2.34 -2.84 15.36
N PRO A 102 1.89 -1.59 15.28
CA PRO A 102 1.14 -1.07 14.14
C PRO A 102 1.89 -1.27 12.81
N ALA A 103 1.16 -1.48 11.71
CA ALA A 103 1.76 -1.77 10.41
C ALA A 103 2.75 -0.68 9.94
N THR A 104 2.51 0.59 10.27
CA THR A 104 3.42 1.70 9.95
C THR A 104 4.80 1.55 10.60
N GLN A 105 4.96 0.85 11.72
CA GLN A 105 6.28 0.54 12.28
C GLN A 105 7.06 -0.40 11.34
N THR A 106 6.37 -1.38 10.76
CA THR A 106 6.97 -2.25 9.74
C THR A 106 7.39 -1.45 8.51
N LEU A 107 6.54 -0.51 8.04
CA LEU A 107 6.90 0.37 6.91
C LEU A 107 8.16 1.19 7.21
N LEU A 108 8.27 1.73 8.42
CA LEU A 108 9.41 2.55 8.85
C LEU A 108 10.71 1.75 9.03
N SER A 109 10.60 0.44 9.29
CA SER A 109 11.77 -0.44 9.45
C SER A 109 12.40 -0.87 8.12
N ASN A 110 11.67 -0.72 7.02
CA ASN A 110 12.14 -1.10 5.68
C ASN A 110 12.91 0.05 5.02
N PRO A 111 14.10 -0.19 4.44
CA PRO A 111 14.78 0.81 3.61
C PRO A 111 13.93 1.26 2.42
N ILE A 112 13.19 0.33 1.81
CA ILE A 112 12.18 0.62 0.81
C ILE A 112 11.00 -0.36 0.94
N THR A 113 9.79 0.12 0.74
CA THR A 113 8.56 -0.69 0.78
C THR A 113 7.89 -0.68 -0.58
N GLU A 114 7.63 -1.87 -1.11
CA GLU A 114 6.76 -2.08 -2.26
C GLU A 114 5.30 -2.13 -1.79
N LEU A 115 4.46 -1.35 -2.45
CA LEU A 115 3.01 -1.33 -2.29
C LEU A 115 2.37 -1.83 -3.59
N THR A 116 1.77 -3.02 -3.54
CA THR A 116 1.25 -3.66 -4.76
C THR A 116 -0.22 -4.05 -4.60
N PRO A 117 -1.14 -3.25 -5.16
CA PRO A 117 -2.54 -3.62 -5.27
C PRO A 117 -2.74 -4.60 -6.43
N LEU A 118 -3.23 -5.80 -6.11
CA LEU A 118 -3.55 -6.86 -7.05
C LEU A 118 -5.06 -6.93 -7.24
N ALA A 119 -5.56 -6.65 -8.46
CA ALA A 119 -6.98 -6.63 -8.77
C ALA A 119 -7.46 -8.00 -9.29
N PHE A 120 -8.57 -8.48 -8.73
CA PHE A 120 -9.19 -9.76 -9.10
C PHE A 120 -10.68 -9.57 -9.38
N PRO A 121 -11.26 -10.26 -10.39
CA PRO A 121 -12.69 -10.19 -10.67
C PRO A 121 -13.53 -10.61 -9.46
N THR A 122 -14.61 -9.89 -9.18
CA THR A 122 -15.57 -10.32 -8.14
C THR A 122 -16.29 -11.62 -8.50
N SER A 123 -16.30 -11.98 -9.78
CA SER A 123 -16.84 -13.23 -10.33
C SER A 123 -15.97 -14.49 -10.07
N LEU A 124 -14.77 -14.35 -9.47
CA LEU A 124 -13.95 -15.50 -9.09
C LEU A 124 -14.75 -16.48 -8.25
N SER A 125 -14.75 -17.77 -8.64
CA SER A 125 -15.42 -18.82 -7.91
C SER A 125 -14.87 -19.02 -6.50
N LYS A 126 -15.65 -19.60 -5.59
CA LYS A 126 -15.18 -19.90 -4.23
C LYS A 126 -13.91 -20.77 -4.22
N PRO A 127 -13.80 -21.86 -5.04
CA PRO A 127 -12.55 -22.62 -5.15
C PRO A 127 -11.37 -21.76 -5.59
N ASP A 128 -11.55 -20.88 -6.61
CA ASP A 128 -10.47 -20.03 -7.11
C ASP A 128 -10.03 -18.98 -6.07
N ARG A 129 -10.97 -18.43 -5.29
CA ARG A 129 -10.64 -17.54 -4.18
C ARG A 129 -9.84 -18.26 -3.08
N SER A 130 -10.19 -19.51 -2.77
CA SER A 130 -9.44 -20.33 -1.82
C SER A 130 -8.04 -20.66 -2.34
N ALA A 131 -7.93 -21.02 -3.61
CA ALA A 131 -6.64 -21.25 -4.28
C ALA A 131 -5.79 -19.98 -4.27
N LEU A 132 -6.37 -18.82 -4.60
CA LEU A 132 -5.68 -17.53 -4.55
C LEU A 132 -5.11 -17.23 -3.15
N SER A 133 -5.89 -17.46 -2.10
CA SER A 133 -5.41 -17.27 -0.73
C SER A 133 -4.20 -18.16 -0.41
N THR A 134 -4.23 -19.42 -0.86
CA THR A 134 -3.11 -20.36 -0.72
C THR A 134 -1.89 -19.90 -1.53
N ASP A 135 -2.10 -19.46 -2.78
CA ASP A 135 -1.03 -18.95 -3.65
C ASP A 135 -0.33 -17.73 -3.05
N LEU A 136 -1.09 -16.80 -2.46
CA LEU A 136 -0.55 -15.60 -1.80
C LEU A 136 0.27 -15.96 -0.55
N VAL A 137 -0.18 -16.92 0.26
CA VAL A 137 0.59 -17.43 1.41
C VAL A 137 1.88 -18.11 0.96
N ASN A 138 1.81 -18.96 -0.08
CA ASN A 138 2.99 -19.60 -0.64
C ASN A 138 3.97 -18.57 -1.23
N PHE A 139 3.48 -17.55 -1.91
CA PHE A 139 4.31 -16.46 -2.45
C PHE A 139 5.04 -15.73 -1.31
N ARG A 140 4.33 -15.40 -0.22
CA ARG A 140 4.93 -14.82 0.99
C ARG A 140 6.06 -15.70 1.53
N THR A 141 5.80 -16.99 1.71
CA THR A 141 6.79 -17.94 2.24
C THR A 141 8.03 -17.99 1.36
N THR A 142 7.82 -18.02 0.05
CA THR A 142 8.93 -18.04 -0.91
C THR A 142 9.78 -16.79 -0.81
N LEU A 143 9.18 -15.59 -0.78
CA LEU A 143 9.95 -14.34 -0.69
C LEU A 143 10.69 -14.15 0.64
N LEU A 144 10.14 -14.67 1.74
CA LEU A 144 10.75 -14.54 3.06
C LEU A 144 11.80 -15.62 3.34
N GLN A 145 11.69 -16.82 2.72
CA GLN A 145 12.44 -18.00 3.19
C GLN A 145 13.07 -18.85 2.10
N GLU A 146 12.46 -18.98 0.90
CA GLU A 146 12.85 -20.00 -0.09
C GLU A 146 13.79 -19.47 -1.19
N VAL A 147 13.71 -18.18 -1.55
CA VAL A 147 14.68 -17.57 -2.49
C VAL A 147 16.04 -17.41 -1.82
N GLU A 148 17.08 -17.16 -2.63
CA GLU A 148 18.44 -16.94 -2.12
C GLU A 148 18.46 -15.79 -1.09
N GLU A 149 19.25 -15.94 -0.03
CA GLU A 149 19.24 -15.04 1.12
C GLU A 149 19.44 -13.56 0.75
N GLN A 150 20.31 -13.28 -0.23
CA GLN A 150 20.61 -11.91 -0.68
C GLN A 150 19.45 -11.21 -1.37
N VAL A 151 18.44 -11.95 -1.83
CA VAL A 151 17.25 -11.41 -2.52
C VAL A 151 15.95 -11.62 -1.74
N ARG A 152 16.01 -12.08 -0.48
CA ARG A 152 14.84 -12.23 0.39
C ARG A 152 14.25 -10.89 0.75
N SER A 153 12.93 -10.82 0.74
CA SER A 153 12.24 -9.68 1.32
C SER A 153 12.46 -9.63 2.84
N LYS A 154 12.52 -8.44 3.41
CA LYS A 154 12.65 -8.23 4.86
C LYS A 154 11.34 -8.47 5.60
N THR A 155 10.25 -8.01 5.00
CA THR A 155 8.90 -8.11 5.56
C THR A 155 7.91 -8.40 4.45
N PHE A 156 6.79 -9.00 4.80
CA PHE A 156 5.68 -9.22 3.87
C PHE A 156 4.36 -9.15 4.64
N LEU A 157 3.56 -8.12 4.37
CA LEU A 157 2.22 -7.97 4.88
C LEU A 157 1.23 -8.10 3.71
N LEU A 158 0.05 -8.59 4.00
CA LEU A 158 -1.02 -8.85 3.03
C LEU A 158 -2.36 -8.52 3.66
N GLY A 159 -3.24 -7.89 2.89
CA GLY A 159 -4.63 -7.67 3.30
C GLY A 159 -5.54 -7.49 2.10
N GLN A 160 -6.82 -7.76 2.27
CA GLN A 160 -7.81 -7.33 1.30
C GLN A 160 -8.21 -5.89 1.59
N VAL A 161 -8.37 -5.08 0.54
CA VAL A 161 -8.89 -3.72 0.69
C VAL A 161 -10.37 -3.82 1.10
N GLU A 162 -10.68 -3.28 2.28
CA GLU A 162 -12.00 -3.35 2.90
C GLU A 162 -12.87 -2.16 2.53
N ARG A 163 -12.24 -1.01 2.31
CA ARG A 163 -12.89 0.23 1.87
C ARG A 163 -12.04 0.95 0.81
N PRO A 164 -12.59 1.26 -0.37
CA PRO A 164 -13.82 0.64 -0.87
C PRO A 164 -13.61 -0.85 -1.02
N GLY A 165 -14.61 -1.67 -0.71
CA GLY A 165 -14.48 -3.15 -0.78
C GLY A 165 -14.36 -3.65 -2.21
N GLU A 166 -14.96 -2.94 -3.15
CA GLU A 166 -14.94 -3.25 -4.59
C GLU A 166 -14.68 -1.97 -5.40
N PHE A 167 -14.09 -2.17 -6.59
CA PHE A 167 -13.75 -1.11 -7.53
C PHE A 167 -14.35 -1.41 -8.90
N GLU A 168 -14.78 -0.37 -9.61
CA GLU A 168 -15.17 -0.48 -11.01
C GLU A 168 -13.95 -0.82 -11.89
N HIS A 169 -14.15 -1.73 -12.85
CA HIS A 169 -13.09 -2.14 -13.76
C HIS A 169 -13.62 -2.63 -15.10
N ASP A 170 -13.28 -1.95 -16.18
CA ASP A 170 -13.80 -2.17 -17.54
C ASP A 170 -13.53 -3.58 -18.10
N LYS A 171 -12.44 -4.22 -17.63
CA LYS A 171 -12.03 -5.55 -18.10
C LYS A 171 -12.58 -6.69 -17.23
N SER A 172 -13.35 -6.39 -16.20
CA SER A 172 -14.01 -7.40 -15.39
C SER A 172 -15.36 -7.76 -15.97
N ASP A 173 -15.63 -9.05 -16.15
CA ASP A 173 -16.94 -9.52 -16.65
C ASP A 173 -18.11 -9.09 -15.73
N SER A 174 -17.85 -8.92 -14.43
CA SER A 174 -18.80 -8.40 -13.46
C SER A 174 -18.84 -6.86 -13.39
N GLY A 175 -17.95 -6.17 -14.13
CA GLY A 175 -17.75 -4.72 -14.02
C GLY A 175 -17.01 -4.30 -12.74
N GLN A 176 -16.72 -5.24 -11.83
CA GLN A 176 -16.12 -4.95 -10.52
C GLN A 176 -14.99 -5.89 -10.16
N VAL A 177 -14.09 -5.40 -9.31
CA VAL A 177 -12.95 -6.15 -8.77
C VAL A 177 -12.84 -5.94 -7.26
N PHE A 178 -12.28 -6.94 -6.58
CA PHE A 178 -11.71 -6.78 -5.25
C PHE A 178 -10.18 -6.69 -5.35
N VAL A 179 -9.56 -6.10 -4.34
CA VAL A 179 -8.11 -5.87 -4.33
C VAL A 179 -7.47 -6.59 -3.14
N GLN A 180 -6.48 -7.42 -3.44
CA GLN A 180 -5.50 -7.88 -2.46
C GLN A 180 -4.33 -6.91 -2.45
N PHE A 181 -3.95 -6.44 -1.29
CA PHE A 181 -2.92 -5.42 -1.13
C PHE A 181 -1.68 -6.02 -0.47
N LEU A 182 -0.59 -6.07 -1.20
CA LEU A 182 0.69 -6.55 -0.72
C LEU A 182 1.57 -5.36 -0.30
N VAL A 183 2.21 -5.52 0.84
CA VAL A 183 3.17 -4.57 1.39
C VAL A 183 4.45 -5.34 1.68
N VAL A 184 5.48 -5.16 0.86
CA VAL A 184 6.71 -5.95 0.91
C VAL A 184 7.91 -5.04 1.18
N GLY A 185 8.68 -5.36 2.21
CA GLY A 185 9.91 -4.64 2.56
C GLY A 185 11.13 -5.20 1.86
N TRP A 186 11.94 -4.32 1.29
CA TRP A 186 13.18 -4.64 0.58
C TRP A 186 14.36 -3.83 1.12
N GLU A 187 15.58 -4.34 0.96
CA GLU A 187 16.79 -3.58 1.25
C GLU A 187 17.01 -2.45 0.21
N SER A 188 16.66 -2.72 -1.05
CA SER A 188 16.74 -1.75 -2.14
C SER A 188 15.76 -2.08 -3.26
N TYR A 189 15.54 -1.13 -4.17
CA TYR A 189 14.81 -1.36 -5.42
C TYR A 189 15.49 -2.44 -6.28
N ASP A 190 16.82 -2.43 -6.34
CA ASP A 190 17.58 -3.41 -7.13
C ASP A 190 17.42 -4.82 -6.59
N GLN A 191 17.45 -4.99 -5.25
CA GLN A 191 17.16 -6.28 -4.62
C GLN A 191 15.78 -6.83 -5.04
N HIS A 192 14.75 -5.98 -5.06
CA HIS A 192 13.44 -6.39 -5.56
C HIS A 192 13.49 -6.84 -7.03
N GLN A 193 14.21 -6.10 -7.90
CA GLN A 193 14.35 -6.50 -9.31
C GLN A 193 15.09 -7.84 -9.46
N GLU A 194 16.13 -8.08 -8.67
CA GLU A 194 16.85 -9.36 -8.63
C GLU A 194 15.92 -10.49 -8.16
N ALA A 195 15.17 -10.29 -7.08
CA ALA A 195 14.20 -11.26 -6.57
C ALA A 195 13.18 -11.67 -7.65
N ARG A 196 12.66 -10.71 -8.44
CA ARG A 196 11.75 -10.97 -9.56
C ARG A 196 12.38 -11.82 -10.67
N GLY A 197 13.70 -11.80 -10.78
CA GLY A 197 14.48 -12.61 -11.72
C GLY A 197 14.56 -14.09 -11.33
N THR A 198 14.37 -14.44 -10.07
CA THR A 198 14.51 -15.81 -9.55
C THR A 198 13.38 -16.74 -10.04
N ASP A 199 13.71 -18.03 -10.16
CA ASP A 199 12.73 -19.03 -10.55
C ASP A 199 11.65 -19.23 -9.48
N GLY A 200 12.03 -19.14 -8.20
CA GLY A 200 11.09 -19.22 -7.07
C GLY A 200 10.02 -18.13 -7.16
N PHE A 201 10.43 -16.87 -7.38
CA PHE A 201 9.48 -15.76 -7.58
C PHE A 201 8.55 -16.03 -8.77
N LYS A 202 9.12 -16.35 -9.94
CA LYS A 202 8.35 -16.59 -11.18
C LYS A 202 7.33 -17.70 -11.01
N GLN A 203 7.74 -18.81 -10.42
CA GLN A 203 6.87 -19.96 -10.20
C GLN A 203 5.68 -19.62 -9.29
N ARG A 204 5.91 -18.85 -8.23
CA ARG A 204 4.87 -18.55 -7.24
C ARG A 204 3.97 -17.38 -7.62
N ILE A 205 4.46 -16.40 -8.38
CA ILE A 205 3.63 -15.27 -8.83
C ILE A 205 2.72 -15.64 -10.01
N THR A 206 3.10 -16.65 -10.81
CA THR A 206 2.36 -17.05 -12.01
C THR A 206 0.90 -17.42 -11.72
N PRO A 207 0.55 -18.34 -10.78
CA PRO A 207 -0.85 -18.70 -10.52
C PRO A 207 -1.67 -17.53 -9.94
N ILE A 208 -1.03 -16.56 -9.28
CA ILE A 208 -1.67 -15.34 -8.84
C ILE A 208 -2.01 -14.45 -10.05
N ARG A 209 -1.03 -14.23 -10.95
CA ARG A 209 -1.19 -13.42 -12.17
C ARG A 209 -2.24 -13.97 -13.13
N GLU A 210 -2.37 -15.28 -13.23
CA GLU A 210 -3.40 -15.93 -14.09
C GLU A 210 -4.83 -15.60 -13.64
N LYS A 211 -5.03 -15.27 -12.37
CA LYS A 211 -6.34 -14.87 -11.81
C LYS A 211 -6.55 -13.35 -11.80
N MET A 212 -5.47 -12.59 -11.98
CA MET A 212 -5.52 -11.13 -11.97
C MET A 212 -6.09 -10.58 -13.27
N ILE A 213 -6.65 -9.39 -13.16
CA ILE A 213 -6.85 -8.51 -14.30
C ILE A 213 -5.88 -7.33 -14.22
N SER A 214 -5.84 -6.50 -15.27
CA SER A 214 -4.93 -5.35 -15.31
C SER A 214 -5.09 -4.48 -14.03
N PRO A 215 -4.01 -3.81 -13.59
CA PRO A 215 -4.09 -2.94 -12.43
C PRO A 215 -5.17 -1.88 -12.57
N LEU A 216 -5.75 -1.49 -11.45
CA LEU A 216 -6.63 -0.32 -11.36
C LEU A 216 -5.92 0.93 -11.88
N ASN A 217 -6.64 1.76 -12.60
CA ASN A 217 -6.13 3.06 -13.03
C ASN A 217 -5.59 3.83 -11.81
N ARG A 218 -4.37 4.35 -11.92
CA ARG A 218 -3.63 5.11 -10.89
C ARG A 218 -3.16 4.31 -9.66
N LEU A 219 -3.53 3.04 -9.52
CA LEU A 219 -3.10 2.16 -8.43
C LEU A 219 -2.19 1.04 -8.95
N GLY A 220 -1.13 1.40 -9.64
CA GLY A 220 -0.03 0.46 -9.96
C GLY A 220 0.90 0.25 -8.76
N MET A 221 1.77 -0.75 -8.86
CA MET A 221 2.84 -0.99 -7.89
C MET A 221 3.68 0.27 -7.69
N LYS A 222 3.98 0.58 -6.42
CA LYS A 222 4.80 1.72 -6.01
C LYS A 222 5.86 1.29 -5.02
N HIS A 223 7.02 1.93 -5.08
CA HIS A 223 8.07 1.81 -4.07
C HIS A 223 8.16 3.10 -3.28
N VAL A 224 8.17 2.99 -1.96
CA VAL A 224 8.14 4.12 -1.05
C VAL A 224 9.19 3.93 0.05
N LYS A 225 9.99 4.97 0.29
CA LYS A 225 10.79 5.08 1.51
C LYS A 225 9.98 5.87 2.53
N PHE A 226 9.43 5.17 3.50
CA PHE A 226 8.61 5.79 4.53
C PHE A 226 9.44 6.55 5.57
N GLN A 227 8.88 7.66 6.04
CA GLN A 227 9.39 8.53 7.08
C GLN A 227 8.31 8.70 8.15
N LYS A 228 8.74 8.86 9.40
CA LYS A 228 7.81 9.10 10.51
C LYS A 228 7.19 10.51 10.40
N VAL A 229 5.91 10.59 10.67
CA VAL A 229 5.21 11.87 10.83
C VAL A 229 5.67 12.59 12.08
#